data_917df2800ef9c7607811a0c0d9f1e035
#
_entry.id   917df2800ef9c7607811a0c0d9f1e035
#
_cell.length_a   1.000
_cell.length_b   1.000
_cell.length_c   1.000
_cell.angle_alpha   90.00
_cell.angle_beta   90.00
_cell.angle_gamma   90.00
#
_symmetry.space_group_name_H-M   'P 1'
#
loop_
_entity.id
_entity.type
_entity.pdbx_description
1 polymer ?
#
loop_
_entity_poly.entity_id
_entity_poly.type
_entity_poly.pdbx_seq_one_letter_code
_entity_poly.pdbx_strand_id
1 'polypeptide(L)'
;MPAIVLIGAQWGDEGKGKATDLLGGRVQWVVRYQGGNNAGHTVVLPTGENFALHLIPSGILTPGVTNVIGNGVVVDPGVLLTELKGLEERGVDTERLLISADAHLLMPYHVAIDKVVERYAGSKKIGTTGRGIGPCYQDKIARIGIRVADVLDPDLLAEKIAAALEFKNQVLVKIYNRKALEIGR
;
A
#
# COMPACT_ATOMS: atom_id res chain seq x y z
N MET A 1 23.62 4.48 14.62
CA MET A 1 22.47 4.89 15.44
C MET A 1 21.65 3.69 15.78
N PRO A 2 21.02 3.59 16.96
CA PRO A 2 20.16 2.46 17.29
C PRO A 2 18.91 2.48 16.38
N ALA A 3 18.48 1.32 15.91
CA ALA A 3 17.20 1.16 15.23
C ALA A 3 16.13 0.74 16.26
N ILE A 4 14.94 1.34 16.15
CA ILE A 4 13.77 0.97 16.93
C ILE A 4 12.81 0.25 15.99
N VAL A 5 12.44 -1.00 16.32
CA VAL A 5 11.46 -1.77 15.56
C VAL A 5 10.14 -1.78 16.34
N LEU A 6 9.11 -1.20 15.74
CA LEU A 6 7.77 -1.14 16.30
C LEU A 6 6.89 -2.20 15.61
N ILE A 7 6.47 -3.19 16.39
CA ILE A 7 5.60 -4.27 15.92
C ILE A 7 4.27 -4.29 16.67
N GLY A 8 3.23 -4.76 16.01
CA GLY A 8 1.94 -5.07 16.63
C GLY A 8 1.86 -6.55 16.96
N ALA A 9 1.38 -6.89 18.16
CA ALA A 9 1.23 -8.26 18.63
C ALA A 9 -0.23 -8.74 18.66
N GLN A 10 -1.17 -7.95 18.16
CA GLN A 10 -2.60 -8.22 18.18
C GLN A 10 -3.22 -8.11 16.77
N TRP A 11 -4.33 -7.41 16.63
CA TRP A 11 -5.18 -7.41 15.44
C TRP A 11 -4.89 -6.28 14.42
N GLY A 12 -3.85 -5.48 14.65
CA GLY A 12 -3.45 -4.42 13.72
C GLY A 12 -3.90 -3.01 14.12
N ASP A 13 -4.70 -2.89 15.16
CA ASP A 13 -5.28 -1.64 15.69
C ASP A 13 -4.64 -1.14 16.99
N GLU A 14 -3.44 -1.63 17.30
CA GLU A 14 -2.72 -1.35 18.56
C GLU A 14 -2.19 0.09 18.68
N GLY A 15 -2.37 0.91 17.64
CA GLY A 15 -1.93 2.30 17.67
C GLY A 15 -0.45 2.51 17.30
N LYS A 16 0.14 1.63 16.49
CA LYS A 16 1.53 1.77 15.99
C LYS A 16 1.80 3.13 15.34
N GLY A 17 0.85 3.66 14.56
CA GLY A 17 0.97 4.98 13.95
C GLY A 17 1.15 6.10 14.98
N LYS A 18 0.37 6.08 16.08
CA LYS A 18 0.52 7.05 17.18
C LYS A 18 1.86 6.91 17.91
N ALA A 19 2.31 5.67 18.14
CA ALA A 19 3.61 5.43 18.76
C ALA A 19 4.76 5.94 17.86
N THR A 20 4.65 5.75 16.54
CA THR A 20 5.62 6.29 15.58
C THR A 20 5.63 7.81 15.60
N ASP A 21 4.48 8.46 15.66
CA ASP A 21 4.35 9.90 15.73
C ASP A 21 4.99 10.47 17.02
N LEU A 22 4.76 9.84 18.17
CA LEU A 22 5.41 10.22 19.44
C LEU A 22 6.94 10.11 19.39
N LEU A 23 7.48 9.24 18.56
CA LEU A 23 8.92 9.07 18.35
C LEU A 23 9.47 9.98 17.26
N GLY A 24 8.62 10.57 16.42
CA GLY A 24 9.01 11.33 15.23
C GLY A 24 10.09 12.38 15.48
N GLY A 25 9.95 13.19 16.55
CA GLY A 25 10.94 14.21 16.92
C GLY A 25 12.30 13.66 17.45
N ARG A 26 12.44 12.35 17.60
CA ARG A 26 13.64 11.69 18.14
C ARG A 26 14.36 10.80 17.12
N VAL A 27 13.82 10.66 15.92
CA VAL A 27 14.34 9.81 14.85
C VAL A 27 14.57 10.64 13.59
N GLN A 28 15.52 10.20 12.77
CA GLN A 28 15.84 10.83 11.48
C GLN A 28 15.14 10.14 10.32
N TRP A 29 14.73 8.88 10.53
CA TRP A 29 14.12 8.04 9.53
C TRP A 29 12.90 7.31 10.10
N VAL A 30 11.81 7.30 9.36
CA VAL A 30 10.64 6.46 9.64
C VAL A 30 10.43 5.54 8.45
N VAL A 31 10.52 4.23 8.69
CA VAL A 31 10.42 3.22 7.64
C VAL A 31 9.17 2.38 7.85
N ARG A 32 8.25 2.42 6.91
CA ARG A 32 7.18 1.45 6.81
C ARG A 32 7.70 0.23 6.06
N TYR A 33 7.88 -0.87 6.74
CA TYR A 33 8.55 -2.04 6.17
C TYR A 33 7.59 -3.09 5.60
N GLN A 34 6.28 -3.05 5.91
CA GLN A 34 5.28 -3.99 5.41
C GLN A 34 3.86 -3.42 5.46
N GLY A 35 2.89 -4.22 4.92
CA GLY A 35 1.48 -3.84 4.87
C GLY A 35 1.15 -3.07 3.60
N GLY A 36 0.06 -2.34 3.62
CA GLY A 36 -0.43 -1.54 2.50
C GLY A 36 -1.46 -0.53 3.00
N ASN A 37 -2.39 -0.13 2.13
CA ASN A 37 -3.44 0.84 2.45
C ASN A 37 -4.69 0.21 3.13
N ASN A 38 -4.56 -0.97 3.70
CA ASN A 38 -5.67 -1.71 4.34
C ASN A 38 -6.08 -1.19 5.71
N ALA A 39 -5.22 -0.42 6.38
CA ALA A 39 -5.52 0.22 7.64
C ALA A 39 -5.14 1.71 7.55
N GLY A 40 -6.01 2.57 8.03
CA GLY A 40 -5.72 3.99 8.19
C GLY A 40 -5.40 4.32 9.64
N HIS A 41 -4.60 5.35 9.85
CA HIS A 41 -4.41 5.95 11.16
C HIS A 41 -4.57 7.47 11.06
N THR A 42 -5.18 8.05 12.06
CA THR A 42 -5.32 9.50 12.14
C THR A 42 -4.29 10.04 13.11
N VAL A 43 -3.51 10.99 12.63
CA VAL A 43 -2.59 11.79 13.45
C VAL A 43 -3.24 13.13 13.72
N VAL A 44 -3.24 13.54 14.97
CA VAL A 44 -3.74 14.84 15.41
C VAL A 44 -2.55 15.69 15.81
N LEU A 45 -2.30 16.78 15.08
CA LEU A 45 -1.23 17.70 15.41
C LEU A 45 -1.60 18.57 16.63
N PRO A 46 -0.62 19.17 17.33
CA PRO A 46 -0.88 20.11 18.41
C PRO A 46 -1.72 21.33 18.00
N THR A 47 -1.74 21.65 16.71
CA THR A 47 -2.59 22.68 16.11
C THR A 47 -4.09 22.31 16.09
N GLY A 48 -4.44 21.05 16.37
CA GLY A 48 -5.78 20.50 16.23
C GLY A 48 -6.10 19.95 14.84
N GLU A 49 -5.19 20.07 13.90
CA GLU A 49 -5.35 19.49 12.55
C GLU A 49 -5.26 17.97 12.56
N ASN A 50 -6.12 17.34 11.76
CA ASN A 50 -6.20 15.90 11.64
C ASN A 50 -5.71 15.44 10.26
N PHE A 51 -4.79 14.47 10.24
CA PHE A 51 -4.29 13.84 9.02
C PHE A 51 -4.62 12.34 9.04
N ALA A 52 -5.43 11.91 8.08
CA ALA A 52 -5.72 10.48 7.89
C ALA A 52 -4.73 9.89 6.88
N LEU A 53 -3.81 9.07 7.35
CA LEU A 53 -2.80 8.41 6.53
C LEU A 53 -3.10 6.91 6.41
N HIS A 54 -2.98 6.36 5.21
CA HIS A 54 -3.23 4.94 4.93
C HIS A 54 -1.97 4.23 4.44
N LEU A 55 -1.15 4.88 3.64
CA LEU A 55 0.04 4.31 3.02
C LEU A 55 1.32 5.02 3.46
N ILE A 56 1.31 6.34 3.48
CA ILE A 56 2.47 7.15 3.83
C ILE A 56 2.78 7.01 5.33
N PRO A 57 4.08 6.85 5.72
CA PRO A 57 4.47 6.82 7.13
C PRO A 57 4.12 8.11 7.86
N SER A 58 3.68 8.03 9.12
CA SER A 58 3.27 9.21 9.91
C SER A 58 4.41 10.20 10.18
N GLY A 59 5.66 9.77 10.10
CA GLY A 59 6.82 10.66 10.22
C GLY A 59 6.84 11.79 9.19
N ILE A 60 6.04 11.70 8.12
CA ILE A 60 5.93 12.76 7.09
C ILE A 60 5.46 14.09 7.66
N LEU A 61 4.74 14.06 8.77
CA LEU A 61 4.25 15.26 9.45
C LEU A 61 5.30 15.90 10.35
N THR A 62 6.46 15.26 10.54
CA THR A 62 7.55 15.77 11.37
C THR A 62 8.62 16.39 10.47
N PRO A 63 8.88 17.71 10.57
CA PRO A 63 9.88 18.38 9.74
C PRO A 63 11.27 17.73 9.84
N GLY A 64 11.92 17.55 8.72
CA GLY A 64 13.29 17.02 8.64
C GLY A 64 13.42 15.50 8.73
N VAL A 65 12.37 14.77 8.98
CA VAL A 65 12.36 13.30 9.01
C VAL A 65 12.25 12.75 7.60
N THR A 66 13.13 11.81 7.26
CA THR A 66 13.04 11.06 6.01
C THR A 66 12.09 9.87 6.18
N ASN A 67 11.12 9.76 5.29
CA ASN A 67 10.11 8.72 5.33
C ASN A 67 10.34 7.72 4.22
N VAL A 68 10.20 6.43 4.51
CA VAL A 68 10.47 5.36 3.55
C VAL A 68 9.29 4.38 3.48
N ILE A 69 8.79 4.18 2.28
CA ILE A 69 7.96 3.04 1.94
C ILE A 69 8.88 1.91 1.47
N GLY A 70 9.08 0.92 2.33
CA GLY A 70 10.03 -0.17 2.09
C GLY A 70 9.50 -1.24 1.13
N ASN A 71 10.40 -2.13 0.71
CA ASN A 71 10.13 -3.19 -0.26
C ASN A 71 9.10 -4.25 0.20
N GLY A 72 8.82 -4.31 1.49
CA GLY A 72 7.77 -5.19 2.04
C GLY A 72 6.37 -4.60 1.96
N VAL A 73 6.22 -3.33 1.58
CA VAL A 73 4.91 -2.69 1.42
C VAL A 73 4.33 -3.01 0.04
N VAL A 74 3.01 -3.17 -0.02
CA VAL A 74 2.27 -3.18 -1.30
C VAL A 74 1.63 -1.80 -1.49
N VAL A 75 1.95 -1.17 -2.60
CA VAL A 75 1.67 0.24 -2.88
C VAL A 75 0.51 0.35 -3.86
N ASP A 76 -0.59 0.93 -3.42
CA ASP A 76 -1.67 1.37 -4.29
C ASP A 76 -1.31 2.76 -4.85
N PRO A 77 -1.03 2.89 -6.17
CA PRO A 77 -0.60 4.16 -6.74
C PRO A 77 -1.66 5.26 -6.61
N GLY A 78 -2.94 4.90 -6.75
CA GLY A 78 -4.03 5.88 -6.66
C GLY A 78 -4.17 6.45 -5.24
N VAL A 79 -4.05 5.57 -4.23
CA VAL A 79 -4.07 5.99 -2.82
C VAL A 79 -2.84 6.84 -2.50
N LEU A 80 -1.65 6.41 -2.95
CA LEU A 80 -0.40 7.15 -2.72
C LEU A 80 -0.49 8.57 -3.27
N LEU A 81 -0.88 8.73 -4.54
CA LEU A 81 -0.98 10.04 -5.18
C LEU A 81 -2.04 10.92 -4.51
N THR A 82 -3.15 10.33 -4.08
CA THR A 82 -4.21 11.06 -3.36
C THR A 82 -3.71 11.57 -2.01
N GLU A 83 -2.98 10.74 -1.26
CA GLU A 83 -2.40 11.13 0.03
C GLU A 83 -1.33 12.21 -0.14
N LEU A 84 -0.43 12.06 -1.13
CA LEU A 84 0.59 13.07 -1.43
C LEU A 84 -0.04 14.42 -1.72
N LYS A 85 -0.99 14.46 -2.66
CA LYS A 85 -1.70 15.69 -3.00
C LYS A 85 -2.37 16.32 -1.79
N GLY A 86 -3.07 15.55 -0.96
CA GLY A 86 -3.73 16.04 0.24
C GLY A 86 -2.76 16.58 1.30
N LEU A 87 -1.55 16.05 1.38
CA LEU A 87 -0.49 16.56 2.25
C LEU A 87 0.08 17.88 1.72
N GLU A 88 0.41 17.94 0.42
CA GLU A 88 0.98 19.11 -0.24
C GLU A 88 0.00 20.32 -0.21
N GLU A 89 -1.28 20.09 -0.47
CA GLU A 89 -2.33 21.11 -0.37
C GLU A 89 -2.46 21.73 1.03
N ARG A 90 -1.98 21.02 2.05
CA ARG A 90 -1.96 21.45 3.45
C ARG A 90 -0.58 21.90 3.91
N GLY A 91 0.36 22.11 2.97
CA GLY A 91 1.69 22.66 3.23
C GLY A 91 2.67 21.68 3.89
N VAL A 92 2.40 20.38 3.85
CA VAL A 92 3.34 19.36 4.32
C VAL A 92 4.39 19.09 3.25
N ASP A 93 5.66 19.15 3.64
CA ASP A 93 6.79 18.82 2.76
C ASP A 93 6.85 17.31 2.51
N THR A 94 6.70 16.88 1.25
CA THR A 94 6.76 15.49 0.83
C THR A 94 8.06 15.10 0.13
N GLU A 95 9.01 16.02 -0.07
CA GLU A 95 10.28 15.79 -0.79
C GLU A 95 11.14 14.71 -0.13
N ARG A 96 10.96 14.50 1.18
CA ARG A 96 11.71 13.48 1.94
C ARG A 96 10.99 12.13 2.00
N LEU A 97 10.00 11.87 1.13
CA LEU A 97 9.43 10.56 0.97
C LEU A 97 10.20 9.75 -0.07
N LEU A 98 10.72 8.62 0.36
CA LEU A 98 11.40 7.65 -0.49
C LEU A 98 10.54 6.40 -0.64
N ILE A 99 10.49 5.85 -1.85
CA ILE A 99 9.76 4.62 -2.14
C ILE A 99 10.75 3.60 -2.68
N SER A 100 10.76 2.41 -2.09
CA SER A 100 11.60 1.33 -2.58
C SER A 100 11.22 0.95 -4.01
N ALA A 101 12.19 0.88 -4.89
CA ALA A 101 12.04 0.38 -6.25
C ALA A 101 11.52 -1.08 -6.30
N ASP A 102 11.77 -1.86 -5.24
CA ASP A 102 11.32 -3.24 -5.10
C ASP A 102 9.97 -3.40 -4.37
N ALA A 103 9.31 -2.31 -3.97
CA ALA A 103 7.95 -2.37 -3.48
C ALA A 103 7.00 -2.80 -4.62
N HIS A 104 5.97 -3.61 -4.27
CA HIS A 104 5.04 -4.12 -5.28
C HIS A 104 3.84 -3.20 -5.45
N LEU A 105 3.41 -3.04 -6.69
CA LEU A 105 2.24 -2.24 -7.04
C LEU A 105 0.96 -3.07 -6.86
N LEU A 106 0.02 -2.49 -6.14
CA LEU A 106 -1.32 -3.02 -6.00
C LEU A 106 -2.15 -2.57 -7.21
N MET A 107 -2.48 -3.53 -8.06
CA MET A 107 -3.20 -3.29 -9.30
C MET A 107 -4.72 -3.51 -9.15
N PRO A 108 -5.55 -2.92 -9.99
CA PRO A 108 -7.01 -3.08 -9.93
C PRO A 108 -7.50 -4.53 -9.93
N TYR A 109 -6.80 -5.43 -10.63
CA TYR A 109 -7.15 -6.86 -10.64
C TYR A 109 -6.94 -7.52 -9.27
N HIS A 110 -6.03 -7.04 -8.43
CA HIS A 110 -5.90 -7.55 -7.06
C HIS A 110 -7.14 -7.24 -6.23
N VAL A 111 -7.67 -6.02 -6.37
CA VAL A 111 -8.92 -5.61 -5.70
C VAL A 111 -10.10 -6.45 -6.17
N ALA A 112 -10.19 -6.68 -7.50
CA ALA A 112 -11.25 -7.50 -8.08
C ALA A 112 -11.22 -8.93 -7.55
N ILE A 113 -10.03 -9.55 -7.50
CA ILE A 113 -9.83 -10.91 -7.01
C ILE A 113 -10.15 -11.01 -5.52
N ASP A 114 -9.66 -10.09 -4.69
CA ASP A 114 -9.93 -10.06 -3.24
C ASP A 114 -11.44 -10.08 -2.95
N LYS A 115 -12.18 -9.17 -3.59
CA LYS A 115 -13.63 -9.08 -3.45
C LYS A 115 -14.36 -10.35 -3.92
N VAL A 116 -13.87 -10.99 -4.97
CA VAL A 116 -14.48 -12.19 -5.53
C VAL A 116 -14.22 -13.39 -4.65
N VAL A 117 -12.99 -13.57 -4.18
CA VAL A 117 -12.59 -14.65 -3.27
C VAL A 117 -13.39 -14.59 -1.97
N GLU A 118 -13.49 -13.42 -1.35
CA GLU A 118 -14.28 -13.22 -0.13
C GLU A 118 -15.77 -13.56 -0.34
N ARG A 119 -16.34 -13.13 -1.47
CA ARG A 119 -17.74 -13.47 -1.81
C ARG A 119 -17.93 -14.97 -2.03
N TYR A 120 -17.00 -15.61 -2.72
CA TYR A 120 -17.06 -17.04 -3.03
C TYR A 120 -16.88 -17.91 -1.79
N ALA A 121 -16.08 -17.47 -0.84
CA ALA A 121 -15.87 -18.16 0.44
C ALA A 121 -17.12 -18.20 1.32
N GLY A 122 -18.11 -17.34 1.11
CA GLY A 122 -19.38 -17.33 1.83
C GLY A 122 -19.21 -17.26 3.34
N SER A 123 -19.64 -18.29 4.07
CA SER A 123 -19.50 -18.37 5.53
C SER A 123 -18.05 -18.58 6.00
N LYS A 124 -17.14 -18.99 5.11
CA LYS A 124 -15.70 -19.19 5.39
C LYS A 124 -14.86 -17.98 5.04
N LYS A 125 -15.50 -16.84 4.76
CA LYS A 125 -14.76 -15.59 4.45
C LYS A 125 -13.85 -15.19 5.60
N ILE A 126 -12.70 -14.65 5.27
CA ILE A 126 -11.72 -14.12 6.23
C ILE A 126 -12.17 -12.77 6.81
N GLY A 127 -12.95 -12.00 6.04
CA GLY A 127 -13.32 -10.62 6.38
C GLY A 127 -12.23 -9.64 6.00
N THR A 128 -11.63 -9.80 4.81
CA THR A 128 -10.62 -8.87 4.30
C THR A 128 -11.21 -7.47 4.08
N THR A 129 -10.35 -6.47 3.99
CA THR A 129 -10.78 -5.11 3.66
C THR A 129 -11.21 -4.95 2.20
N GLY A 130 -11.06 -5.99 1.37
CA GLY A 130 -11.39 -5.97 -0.06
C GLY A 130 -10.51 -5.02 -0.88
N ARG A 131 -9.33 -4.68 -0.38
CA ARG A 131 -8.39 -3.74 -1.01
C ARG A 131 -7.30 -4.41 -1.84
N GLY A 132 -7.30 -5.73 -1.95
CA GLY A 132 -6.37 -6.47 -2.81
C GLY A 132 -4.99 -6.73 -2.19
N ILE A 133 -4.81 -6.50 -0.90
CA ILE A 133 -3.52 -6.64 -0.21
C ILE A 133 -3.01 -8.10 -0.32
N GLY A 134 -3.84 -9.07 0.05
CA GLY A 134 -3.51 -10.50 -0.01
C GLY A 134 -3.13 -10.96 -1.40
N PRO A 135 -3.96 -10.74 -2.43
CA PRO A 135 -3.62 -11.07 -3.82
C PRO A 135 -2.34 -10.41 -4.33
N CYS A 136 -2.03 -9.17 -3.92
CA CYS A 136 -0.78 -8.51 -4.28
C CYS A 136 0.43 -9.19 -3.64
N TYR A 137 0.35 -9.60 -2.38
CA TYR A 137 1.39 -10.40 -1.73
C TYR A 137 1.53 -11.79 -2.37
N GLN A 138 0.45 -12.42 -2.82
CA GLN A 138 0.52 -13.67 -3.58
C GLN A 138 1.37 -13.50 -4.83
N ASP A 139 1.15 -12.44 -5.60
CA ASP A 139 1.92 -12.16 -6.81
C ASP A 139 3.39 -11.85 -6.50
N LYS A 140 3.66 -11.14 -5.42
CA LYS A 140 5.02 -10.90 -4.93
C LYS A 140 5.75 -12.21 -4.66
N ILE A 141 5.15 -13.13 -3.91
CA ILE A 141 5.77 -14.41 -3.55
C ILE A 141 5.88 -15.34 -4.77
N ALA A 142 4.88 -15.32 -5.66
CA ALA A 142 4.91 -16.03 -6.93
C ALA A 142 5.89 -15.44 -7.97
N ARG A 143 6.50 -14.27 -7.68
CA ARG A 143 7.44 -13.55 -8.55
C ARG A 143 6.85 -13.10 -9.90
N ILE A 144 5.55 -12.83 -9.90
CA ILE A 144 4.83 -12.31 -11.08
C ILE A 144 4.29 -10.90 -10.85
N GLY A 145 4.57 -10.33 -9.67
CA GLY A 145 4.09 -9.00 -9.30
C GLY A 145 4.84 -7.88 -10.03
N ILE A 146 4.17 -6.76 -10.19
CA ILE A 146 4.71 -5.54 -10.77
C ILE A 146 5.34 -4.71 -9.65
N ARG A 147 6.55 -4.18 -9.88
CA ARG A 147 7.29 -3.38 -8.91
C ARG A 147 7.26 -1.90 -9.25
N VAL A 148 7.55 -1.07 -8.27
CA VAL A 148 7.70 0.38 -8.47
C VAL A 148 8.76 0.69 -9.53
N ALA A 149 9.87 -0.06 -9.58
CA ALA A 149 10.90 0.10 -10.60
C ALA A 149 10.36 -0.06 -12.04
N ASP A 150 9.36 -0.91 -12.23
CA ASP A 150 8.80 -1.19 -13.56
C ASP A 150 8.08 0.06 -14.16
N VAL A 151 7.69 1.02 -13.31
CA VAL A 151 7.06 2.29 -13.76
C VAL A 151 8.02 3.16 -14.54
N LEU A 152 9.33 2.98 -14.36
CA LEU A 152 10.35 3.75 -15.06
C LEU A 152 10.54 3.33 -16.52
N ASP A 153 9.99 2.17 -16.91
CA ASP A 153 9.98 1.65 -18.25
C ASP A 153 8.53 1.37 -18.68
N PRO A 154 7.88 2.29 -19.41
CA PRO A 154 6.48 2.16 -19.80
C PRO A 154 6.18 0.93 -20.67
N ASP A 155 7.12 0.54 -21.52
CA ASP A 155 6.94 -0.62 -22.42
C ASP A 155 6.98 -1.92 -21.62
N LEU A 156 7.97 -2.07 -20.75
CA LEU A 156 8.07 -3.20 -19.82
C LEU A 156 6.86 -3.26 -18.88
N LEU A 157 6.41 -2.10 -18.38
CA LEU A 157 5.23 -2.03 -17.52
C LEU A 157 3.99 -2.53 -18.26
N ALA A 158 3.78 -2.07 -19.50
CA ALA A 158 2.65 -2.49 -20.32
C ALA A 158 2.67 -3.99 -20.60
N GLU A 159 3.83 -4.56 -20.94
CA GLU A 159 4.03 -6.00 -21.14
C GLU A 159 3.65 -6.79 -19.89
N LYS A 160 4.17 -6.40 -18.73
CA LYS A 160 3.90 -7.06 -17.45
C LYS A 160 2.43 -6.99 -17.06
N ILE A 161 1.78 -5.83 -17.27
CA ILE A 161 0.34 -5.67 -17.01
C ILE A 161 -0.45 -6.61 -17.92
N ALA A 162 -0.15 -6.68 -19.20
CA ALA A 162 -0.84 -7.54 -20.15
C ALA A 162 -0.72 -9.02 -19.76
N ALA A 163 0.49 -9.48 -19.46
CA ALA A 163 0.75 -10.86 -19.05
C ALA A 163 0.04 -11.22 -17.73
N ALA A 164 0.10 -10.33 -16.73
CA ALA A 164 -0.59 -10.54 -15.47
C ALA A 164 -2.11 -10.59 -15.67
N LEU A 165 -2.64 -9.68 -16.47
CA LEU A 165 -4.08 -9.57 -16.71
C LEU A 165 -4.62 -10.80 -17.46
N GLU A 166 -3.89 -11.33 -18.43
CA GLU A 166 -4.26 -12.57 -19.12
C GLU A 166 -4.47 -13.71 -18.11
N PHE A 167 -3.51 -13.95 -17.22
CA PHE A 167 -3.62 -14.98 -16.19
C PHE A 167 -4.79 -14.69 -15.21
N LYS A 168 -4.89 -13.45 -14.72
CA LYS A 168 -5.94 -13.06 -13.76
C LYS A 168 -7.34 -13.17 -14.38
N ASN A 169 -7.48 -12.85 -15.66
CA ASN A 169 -8.74 -13.01 -16.37
C ASN A 169 -9.16 -14.48 -16.52
N GLN A 170 -8.21 -15.39 -16.71
CA GLN A 170 -8.57 -16.82 -16.69
C GLN A 170 -9.14 -17.24 -15.33
N VAL A 171 -8.56 -16.77 -14.23
CA VAL A 171 -9.07 -17.03 -12.88
C VAL A 171 -10.45 -16.41 -12.69
N LEU A 172 -10.63 -15.16 -13.04
CA LEU A 172 -11.92 -14.45 -12.89
C LEU A 172 -13.03 -15.11 -13.72
N VAL A 173 -12.75 -15.44 -14.98
CA VAL A 173 -13.75 -15.97 -15.91
C VAL A 173 -14.03 -17.45 -15.65
N LYS A 174 -12.97 -18.29 -15.62
CA LYS A 174 -13.15 -19.75 -15.58
C LYS A 174 -13.45 -20.30 -14.20
N ILE A 175 -12.89 -19.67 -13.15
CA ILE A 175 -13.08 -20.16 -11.77
C ILE A 175 -14.26 -19.44 -11.09
N TYR A 176 -14.31 -18.12 -11.22
CA TYR A 176 -15.29 -17.32 -10.47
C TYR A 176 -16.49 -16.85 -11.30
N ASN A 177 -16.55 -17.19 -12.60
CA ASN A 177 -17.63 -16.78 -13.52
C ASN A 177 -17.88 -15.26 -13.47
N ARG A 178 -16.80 -14.48 -13.61
CA ARG A 178 -16.83 -13.01 -13.62
C ARG A 178 -16.35 -12.49 -14.97
N LYS A 179 -16.71 -11.25 -15.28
CA LYS A 179 -16.23 -10.58 -16.49
C LYS A 179 -14.70 -10.40 -16.43
N ALA A 180 -14.06 -10.56 -17.57
CA ALA A 180 -12.67 -10.19 -17.76
C ALA A 180 -12.49 -8.70 -17.51
N LEU A 181 -11.31 -8.31 -17.02
CA LEU A 181 -10.89 -6.93 -16.91
C LEU A 181 -10.15 -6.53 -18.18
N GLU A 182 -10.30 -5.28 -18.58
CA GLU A 182 -9.63 -4.70 -19.74
C GLU A 182 -8.59 -3.68 -19.27
N ILE A 183 -7.53 -3.51 -20.06
CA ILE A 183 -6.58 -2.43 -19.85
C ILE A 183 -7.32 -1.15 -20.30
N GLY A 184 -7.59 -0.26 -19.35
CA GLY A 184 -8.15 1.06 -19.66
C GLY A 184 -7.18 1.86 -20.54
N ARG A 185 -7.71 2.67 -21.45
CA ARG A 185 -6.95 3.63 -22.24
C ARG A 185 -6.66 4.87 -21.46
#